data_9df023cb3f702792f54d6b9b546f5055
#
_entry.id   9df023cb3f702792f54d6b9b546f5055
#
_cell.length_a   1.000
_cell.length_b   1.000
_cell.length_c   1.000
_cell.angle_alpha   90.00
_cell.angle_beta   90.00
_cell.angle_gamma   90.00
#
_symmetry.space_group_name_H-M   'P 1'
#
loop_
_entity.id
_entity.type
_entity.pdbx_description
1 polymer ?
#
loop_
_entity_poly.entity_id
_entity_poly.type
_entity_poly.pdbx_seq_one_letter_code
_entity_poly.pdbx_strand_id
1 'polypeptide(L)'
;MSFLELGGLHVFVTGAAGGIGSAIVDEFLAQGCKVTAHDLRPNPLASTNPNLHCLQGDISSEASIQDSIFQAIHHFSQPISILCANAGITDESSSYPIWDMPSELWDRTYAINVRGTYLTIKHFLKSIEKSQNDTGKEIENVSVVVTGSECGVFGQAGHVEYASGKAGLQYGLVKTVKNEIVRLNKSARINAVAPGWVETKLIEGRLDDPGEMWREAKATVPLRKIAQPTDVARAAAFLASHRAAGHISGQCISVDGGMEGRIVWSEEEVRKSQGTAVEPETPSLNATGEAEIFGTATEGVSLASRTPSAMAIPTMSSLGSSQPKQKPKIKILLSVDFDAVSGWLGTGQHPDNNLADYSTGFFSGHVGVPRLLKLFAKHGIANKVTWFVPMHSAESFPGEFAAIKSSGAEIGLHGYCHEGAPQLTPTQEREVLEHCISLYQELLGKRPLGYRAPLYQLRESTVELLEEYSFLYDTSLSHHDSTPYYLPNLPPIKAPKYTEEASAKDWMKPLPKPSAPTTKTLVEIPANWYTEDMTPLQYLPNAPNSHGYVDVRVMENMWKDKFEWIRSEMLESNGEKDVVVFPLVLHPDTSGMAHVIGMIERVIKWLKAWEGDVEFCTYEEAAGEWKEKNAVE
;
A
#
# COMPACT_ATOMS: atom_id res chain seq x y z
N MET A 1 -5.19 -24.74 -35.48
CA MET A 1 -4.04 -24.02 -34.89
C MET A 1 -4.36 -23.75 -33.40
N SER A 2 -3.38 -23.92 -32.52
CA SER A 2 -3.54 -23.58 -31.11
C SER A 2 -3.83 -22.08 -30.96
N PHE A 3 -4.66 -21.69 -30.00
CA PHE A 3 -4.93 -20.27 -29.65
C PHE A 3 -3.64 -19.49 -29.34
N LEU A 4 -2.64 -20.18 -28.80
CA LEU A 4 -1.37 -19.55 -28.39
C LEU A 4 -0.41 -19.25 -29.55
N GLU A 5 -0.54 -19.92 -30.71
CA GLU A 5 0.33 -19.78 -31.88
C GLU A 5 1.83 -19.84 -31.59
N LEU A 6 2.24 -20.79 -30.71
CA LEU A 6 3.64 -20.96 -30.27
C LEU A 6 4.41 -21.98 -31.15
N GLY A 7 3.72 -22.77 -31.97
CA GLY A 7 4.32 -23.86 -32.75
C GLY A 7 5.52 -23.43 -33.58
N GLY A 8 6.61 -24.20 -33.49
CA GLY A 8 7.86 -23.96 -34.23
C GLY A 8 8.80 -22.93 -33.59
N LEU A 9 8.38 -22.20 -32.54
CA LEU A 9 9.25 -21.26 -31.81
C LEU A 9 10.27 -22.02 -30.97
N HIS A 10 11.44 -21.41 -30.75
CA HIS A 10 12.48 -21.96 -29.88
C HIS A 10 12.38 -21.36 -28.49
N VAL A 11 12.19 -22.21 -27.49
CA VAL A 11 12.03 -21.87 -26.08
C VAL A 11 13.25 -22.35 -25.28
N PHE A 12 13.80 -21.51 -24.43
CA PHE A 12 14.86 -21.86 -23.49
C PHE A 12 14.29 -21.85 -22.06
N VAL A 13 14.36 -22.98 -21.37
CA VAL A 13 13.80 -23.14 -20.01
C VAL A 13 14.93 -23.45 -19.05
N THR A 14 15.15 -22.62 -18.03
CA THR A 14 16.10 -22.89 -16.95
C THR A 14 15.42 -23.58 -15.77
N GLY A 15 16.17 -24.42 -15.03
CA GLY A 15 15.61 -25.22 -13.94
C GLY A 15 14.66 -26.32 -14.45
N ALA A 16 14.91 -26.82 -15.65
CA ALA A 16 14.04 -27.73 -16.38
C ALA A 16 13.91 -29.13 -15.77
N ALA A 17 14.80 -29.54 -14.88
CA ALA A 17 14.71 -30.78 -14.12
C ALA A 17 13.91 -30.64 -12.81
N GLY A 18 13.42 -29.44 -12.48
CA GLY A 18 12.54 -29.17 -11.35
C GLY A 18 11.06 -29.41 -11.70
N GLY A 19 10.19 -29.50 -10.70
CA GLY A 19 8.77 -29.80 -10.91
C GLY A 19 8.06 -28.79 -11.84
N ILE A 20 8.18 -27.49 -11.58
CA ILE A 20 7.60 -26.44 -12.44
C ILE A 20 8.31 -26.40 -13.79
N GLY A 21 9.65 -26.47 -13.79
CA GLY A 21 10.44 -26.41 -15.02
C GLY A 21 10.15 -27.55 -16.00
N SER A 22 9.99 -28.79 -15.52
CA SER A 22 9.62 -29.93 -16.35
C SER A 22 8.21 -29.77 -16.94
N ALA A 23 7.25 -29.27 -16.15
CA ALA A 23 5.90 -28.99 -16.64
C ALA A 23 5.89 -27.87 -17.70
N ILE A 24 6.76 -26.86 -17.57
CA ILE A 24 6.94 -25.82 -18.59
C ILE A 24 7.49 -26.46 -19.89
N VAL A 25 8.51 -27.31 -19.80
CA VAL A 25 9.05 -28.03 -20.96
C VAL A 25 7.95 -28.83 -21.67
N ASP A 26 7.18 -29.63 -20.93
CA ASP A 26 6.11 -30.45 -21.47
C ASP A 26 5.01 -29.62 -22.12
N GLU A 27 4.60 -28.51 -21.52
CA GLU A 27 3.59 -27.62 -22.08
C GLU A 27 4.06 -27.02 -23.41
N PHE A 28 5.29 -26.50 -23.49
CA PHE A 28 5.79 -25.92 -24.73
C PHE A 28 6.01 -26.99 -25.83
N LEU A 29 6.43 -28.19 -25.47
CA LEU A 29 6.48 -29.31 -26.42
C LEU A 29 5.09 -29.67 -26.96
N ALA A 30 4.06 -29.70 -26.07
CA ALA A 30 2.68 -29.94 -26.46
C ALA A 30 2.14 -28.84 -27.39
N GLN A 31 2.62 -27.60 -27.26
CA GLN A 31 2.31 -26.49 -28.17
C GLN A 31 3.09 -26.55 -29.49
N GLY A 32 3.95 -27.56 -29.71
CA GLY A 32 4.75 -27.76 -30.93
C GLY A 32 6.01 -26.89 -30.99
N CYS A 33 6.52 -26.40 -29.88
CA CYS A 33 7.75 -25.65 -29.81
C CYS A 33 8.98 -26.57 -29.90
N LYS A 34 10.13 -25.99 -30.31
CA LYS A 34 11.45 -26.54 -30.01
C LYS A 34 11.88 -26.07 -28.63
N VAL A 35 12.28 -26.96 -27.75
CA VAL A 35 12.59 -26.65 -26.35
C VAL A 35 14.01 -27.02 -25.98
N THR A 36 14.79 -26.06 -25.50
CA THR A 36 16.04 -26.33 -24.80
C THR A 36 15.77 -26.35 -23.30
N ALA A 37 15.92 -27.53 -22.71
CA ALA A 37 15.74 -27.80 -21.28
C ALA A 37 17.11 -27.70 -20.57
N HIS A 38 17.35 -26.62 -19.84
CA HIS A 38 18.61 -26.34 -19.15
C HIS A 38 18.47 -26.51 -17.64
N ASP A 39 19.39 -27.25 -17.01
CA ASP A 39 19.45 -27.44 -15.56
C ASP A 39 20.91 -27.68 -15.11
N LEU A 40 21.19 -27.41 -13.84
CA LEU A 40 22.47 -27.78 -13.21
C LEU A 40 22.65 -29.29 -13.13
N ARG A 41 21.57 -30.03 -12.95
CA ARG A 41 21.51 -31.47 -12.86
C ARG A 41 21.29 -32.11 -14.24
N PRO A 42 21.74 -33.37 -14.44
CA PRO A 42 21.33 -34.13 -15.63
C PRO A 42 19.79 -34.14 -15.73
N ASN A 43 19.27 -33.77 -16.90
CA ASN A 43 17.83 -33.69 -17.09
C ASN A 43 17.24 -35.11 -17.33
N PRO A 44 16.28 -35.54 -16.48
CA PRO A 44 15.62 -36.83 -16.65
C PRO A 44 14.70 -36.90 -17.88
N LEU A 45 14.38 -35.74 -18.48
CA LEU A 45 13.55 -35.64 -19.68
C LEU A 45 14.30 -36.00 -20.99
N ALA A 46 15.59 -36.41 -20.91
CA ALA A 46 16.32 -36.84 -22.08
C ALA A 46 15.54 -37.91 -22.85
N SER A 47 14.99 -37.53 -23.99
CA SER A 47 14.09 -38.36 -24.80
C SER A 47 14.52 -38.37 -26.25
N THR A 48 13.91 -39.26 -27.04
CA THR A 48 14.07 -39.30 -28.51
C THR A 48 13.28 -38.22 -29.23
N ASN A 49 12.67 -37.29 -28.52
CA ASN A 49 11.88 -36.20 -29.10
C ASN A 49 12.81 -35.23 -29.85
N PRO A 50 12.68 -35.08 -31.18
CA PRO A 50 13.55 -34.22 -31.99
C PRO A 50 13.40 -32.72 -31.67
N ASN A 51 12.32 -32.34 -30.96
CA ASN A 51 12.06 -30.97 -30.53
C ASN A 51 12.57 -30.67 -29.12
N LEU A 52 13.21 -31.61 -28.44
CA LEU A 52 13.77 -31.45 -27.12
C LEU A 52 15.31 -31.56 -27.14
N HIS A 53 15.97 -30.53 -26.64
CA HIS A 53 17.43 -30.51 -26.41
C HIS A 53 17.71 -30.28 -24.93
N CYS A 54 18.41 -31.23 -24.28
CA CYS A 54 18.75 -31.12 -22.86
C CYS A 54 20.20 -30.64 -22.71
N LEU A 55 20.40 -29.57 -21.93
CA LEU A 55 21.70 -28.99 -21.61
C LEU A 55 21.93 -28.98 -20.10
N GLN A 56 23.14 -29.32 -19.70
CA GLN A 56 23.59 -29.19 -18.33
C GLN A 56 24.46 -27.94 -18.20
N GLY A 57 24.12 -27.07 -17.22
CA GLY A 57 24.87 -25.84 -16.96
C GLY A 57 24.43 -25.12 -15.70
N ASP A 58 25.27 -24.22 -15.23
CA ASP A 58 25.06 -23.42 -14.03
C ASP A 58 24.70 -21.98 -14.41
N ILE A 59 23.48 -21.51 -14.06
CA ILE A 59 23.03 -20.15 -14.34
C ILE A 59 23.80 -19.09 -13.52
N SER A 60 24.39 -19.45 -12.38
CA SER A 60 25.20 -18.53 -11.58
C SER A 60 26.58 -18.24 -12.21
N SER A 61 27.02 -19.08 -13.16
CA SER A 61 28.23 -18.89 -13.95
C SER A 61 27.93 -18.21 -15.27
N GLU A 62 28.47 -17.02 -15.48
CA GLU A 62 28.25 -16.24 -16.71
C GLU A 62 28.76 -16.98 -17.96
N ALA A 63 29.94 -17.63 -17.86
CA ALA A 63 30.52 -18.43 -18.96
C ALA A 63 29.65 -19.64 -19.31
N SER A 64 29.11 -20.33 -18.30
CA SER A 64 28.25 -21.50 -18.48
C SER A 64 26.94 -21.12 -19.20
N ILE A 65 26.27 -20.06 -18.78
CA ILE A 65 25.00 -19.65 -19.42
C ILE A 65 25.20 -19.11 -20.85
N GLN A 66 26.31 -18.39 -21.07
CA GLN A 66 26.68 -17.94 -22.42
C GLN A 66 26.90 -19.11 -23.38
N ASP A 67 27.63 -20.12 -22.94
CA ASP A 67 27.88 -21.34 -23.73
C ASP A 67 26.59 -22.13 -23.95
N SER A 68 25.75 -22.28 -22.93
CA SER A 68 24.46 -22.97 -23.05
C SER A 68 23.52 -22.31 -24.07
N ILE A 69 23.45 -20.99 -24.11
CA ILE A 69 22.64 -20.26 -25.11
C ILE A 69 23.22 -20.46 -26.52
N PHE A 70 24.55 -20.45 -26.65
CA PHE A 70 25.18 -20.71 -27.92
C PHE A 70 24.92 -22.15 -28.41
N GLN A 71 25.05 -23.16 -27.58
CA GLN A 71 24.77 -24.56 -27.90
C GLN A 71 23.29 -24.75 -28.29
N ALA A 72 22.34 -24.12 -27.58
CA ALA A 72 20.93 -24.20 -27.87
C ALA A 72 20.61 -23.68 -29.28
N ILE A 73 21.13 -22.51 -29.63
CA ILE A 73 20.94 -21.91 -30.97
C ILE A 73 21.57 -22.79 -32.05
N HIS A 74 22.77 -23.29 -31.81
CA HIS A 74 23.49 -24.16 -32.78
C HIS A 74 22.74 -25.47 -33.02
N HIS A 75 22.20 -26.12 -31.97
CA HIS A 75 21.48 -27.39 -32.07
C HIS A 75 20.27 -27.30 -32.99
N PHE A 76 19.41 -26.29 -32.78
CA PHE A 76 18.21 -26.12 -33.60
C PHE A 76 18.44 -25.27 -34.85
N SER A 77 19.63 -24.69 -35.02
CA SER A 77 19.93 -23.71 -36.09
C SER A 77 18.87 -22.60 -36.15
N GLN A 78 18.38 -22.19 -35.00
CA GLN A 78 17.27 -21.25 -34.86
C GLN A 78 17.49 -20.38 -33.62
N PRO A 79 17.26 -19.03 -33.71
CA PRO A 79 17.34 -18.18 -32.55
C PRO A 79 16.31 -18.59 -31.48
N ILE A 80 16.66 -18.35 -30.21
CA ILE A 80 15.72 -18.51 -29.10
C ILE A 80 14.75 -17.31 -29.14
N SER A 81 13.44 -17.56 -29.22
CA SER A 81 12.40 -16.52 -29.20
C SER A 81 11.84 -16.31 -27.80
N ILE A 82 11.80 -17.37 -27.00
CA ILE A 82 11.15 -17.36 -25.68
C ILE A 82 12.14 -17.85 -24.62
N LEU A 83 12.27 -17.06 -23.55
CA LEU A 83 13.01 -17.44 -22.34
C LEU A 83 12.05 -17.64 -21.18
N CYS A 84 12.05 -18.84 -20.58
CA CYS A 84 11.44 -19.12 -19.28
C CYS A 84 12.55 -19.18 -18.23
N ALA A 85 12.80 -18.06 -17.56
CA ALA A 85 13.77 -17.94 -16.47
C ALA A 85 13.15 -18.48 -15.17
N ASN A 86 13.18 -19.81 -15.03
CA ASN A 86 12.49 -20.54 -13.96
C ASN A 86 13.42 -21.05 -12.87
N ALA A 87 14.72 -21.25 -13.14
CA ALA A 87 15.66 -21.79 -12.17
C ALA A 87 15.71 -20.96 -10.88
N GLY A 88 15.70 -21.64 -9.76
CA GLY A 88 15.80 -21.05 -8.43
C GLY A 88 15.89 -22.12 -7.35
N ILE A 89 16.33 -21.71 -6.19
CA ILE A 89 16.43 -22.55 -4.98
C ILE A 89 15.71 -21.86 -3.82
N THR A 90 15.24 -22.67 -2.89
CA THR A 90 14.90 -22.32 -1.52
C THR A 90 15.27 -23.51 -0.64
N ASP A 91 15.49 -23.29 0.63
CA ASP A 91 15.72 -24.36 1.61
C ASP A 91 14.57 -24.36 2.61
N GLU A 92 13.52 -25.14 2.31
CA GLU A 92 12.35 -25.26 3.18
C GLU A 92 12.60 -26.18 4.40
N SER A 93 13.76 -26.85 4.48
CA SER A 93 14.16 -27.68 5.63
C SER A 93 14.70 -26.86 6.80
N SER A 94 15.07 -25.59 6.55
CA SER A 94 15.62 -24.66 7.53
C SER A 94 14.90 -23.32 7.47
N SER A 95 14.63 -22.74 8.63
CA SER A 95 13.95 -21.44 8.76
C SER A 95 14.75 -20.57 9.72
N TYR A 96 15.19 -19.40 9.27
CA TYR A 96 16.03 -18.50 10.05
C TYR A 96 15.39 -17.11 10.14
N PRO A 97 15.11 -16.57 11.34
CA PRO A 97 14.79 -15.17 11.45
C PRO A 97 15.96 -14.32 10.91
N ILE A 98 15.67 -13.11 10.44
CA ILE A 98 16.66 -12.27 9.74
C ILE A 98 17.96 -12.04 10.55
N TRP A 99 17.86 -11.96 11.87
CA TRP A 99 19.01 -11.74 12.76
C TRP A 99 19.91 -12.96 12.94
N ASP A 100 19.43 -14.17 12.56
CA ASP A 100 20.19 -15.43 12.61
C ASP A 100 20.44 -16.02 11.22
N MET A 101 20.02 -15.33 10.14
CA MET A 101 20.18 -15.79 8.75
C MET A 101 21.67 -15.96 8.40
N PRO A 102 22.15 -17.17 8.04
CA PRO A 102 23.53 -17.36 7.61
C PRO A 102 23.84 -16.60 6.33
N SER A 103 24.94 -15.82 6.33
CA SER A 103 25.35 -15.04 5.16
C SER A 103 25.61 -15.91 3.93
N GLU A 104 26.14 -17.12 4.12
CA GLU A 104 26.41 -18.08 3.04
C GLU A 104 25.12 -18.55 2.36
N LEU A 105 24.04 -18.73 3.13
CA LEU A 105 22.72 -19.09 2.57
C LEU A 105 22.14 -17.91 1.78
N TRP A 106 22.24 -16.70 2.35
CA TRP A 106 21.85 -15.46 1.66
C TRP A 106 22.59 -15.31 0.33
N ASP A 107 23.92 -15.35 0.36
CA ASP A 107 24.76 -15.16 -0.82
C ASP A 107 24.49 -16.23 -1.89
N ARG A 108 24.32 -17.49 -1.48
CA ARG A 108 24.00 -18.59 -2.39
C ARG A 108 22.64 -18.39 -3.05
N THR A 109 21.62 -18.02 -2.28
CA THR A 109 20.27 -17.79 -2.79
C THR A 109 20.26 -16.62 -3.78
N TYR A 110 20.93 -15.53 -3.46
CA TYR A 110 21.04 -14.38 -4.36
C TYR A 110 21.89 -14.67 -5.61
N ALA A 111 22.98 -15.41 -5.46
CA ALA A 111 23.81 -15.79 -6.60
C ALA A 111 23.03 -16.61 -7.64
N ILE A 112 22.17 -17.51 -7.19
CA ILE A 112 21.37 -18.37 -8.08
C ILE A 112 20.08 -17.65 -8.51
N ASN A 113 19.24 -17.24 -7.57
CA ASN A 113 17.91 -16.77 -7.89
C ASN A 113 17.92 -15.40 -8.58
N VAL A 114 18.75 -14.47 -8.11
CA VAL A 114 18.77 -13.09 -8.60
C VAL A 114 19.81 -12.90 -9.69
N ARG A 115 21.09 -13.15 -9.36
CA ARG A 115 22.20 -12.97 -10.31
C ARG A 115 22.10 -13.95 -11.49
N GLY A 116 21.76 -15.21 -11.24
CA GLY A 116 21.59 -16.22 -12.28
C GLY A 116 20.47 -15.89 -13.25
N THR A 117 19.32 -15.43 -12.75
CA THR A 117 18.23 -14.93 -13.59
C THR A 117 18.66 -13.73 -14.43
N TYR A 118 19.34 -12.75 -13.83
CA TYR A 118 19.90 -11.60 -14.55
C TYR A 118 20.85 -12.04 -15.68
N LEU A 119 21.81 -12.93 -15.39
CA LEU A 119 22.77 -13.42 -16.39
C LEU A 119 22.08 -14.13 -17.54
N THR A 120 21.07 -14.94 -17.24
CA THR A 120 20.28 -15.65 -18.25
C THR A 120 19.56 -14.68 -19.17
N ILE A 121 18.87 -13.68 -18.63
CA ILE A 121 18.19 -12.65 -19.42
C ILE A 121 19.20 -11.84 -20.23
N LYS A 122 20.33 -11.43 -19.64
CA LYS A 122 21.39 -10.69 -20.33
C LYS A 122 21.89 -11.42 -21.58
N HIS A 123 22.23 -12.68 -21.46
CA HIS A 123 22.78 -13.44 -22.58
C HIS A 123 21.71 -13.85 -23.60
N PHE A 124 20.48 -14.09 -23.17
CA PHE A 124 19.34 -14.24 -24.06
C PHE A 124 19.16 -12.98 -24.93
N LEU A 125 19.08 -11.78 -24.33
CA LEU A 125 18.91 -10.54 -25.06
C LEU A 125 20.08 -10.22 -26.00
N LYS A 126 21.33 -10.51 -25.59
CA LYS A 126 22.49 -10.42 -26.47
C LYS A 126 22.39 -11.37 -27.68
N SER A 127 21.82 -12.56 -27.50
CA SER A 127 21.61 -13.48 -28.60
C SER A 127 20.54 -12.99 -29.59
N ILE A 128 19.49 -12.32 -29.10
CA ILE A 128 18.47 -11.65 -29.93
C ILE A 128 19.12 -10.53 -30.76
N GLU A 129 19.86 -9.63 -30.10
CA GLU A 129 20.55 -8.53 -30.77
C GLU A 129 21.48 -9.04 -31.89
N LYS A 130 22.31 -10.02 -31.57
CA LYS A 130 23.23 -10.64 -32.53
C LYS A 130 22.47 -11.22 -33.73
N SER A 131 21.44 -12.04 -33.47
CA SER A 131 20.68 -12.70 -34.53
C SER A 131 19.95 -11.70 -35.46
N GLN A 132 19.41 -10.61 -34.89
CA GLN A 132 18.77 -9.56 -35.66
C GLN A 132 19.79 -8.78 -36.51
N ASN A 133 20.96 -8.50 -35.98
CA ASN A 133 22.04 -7.82 -36.70
C ASN A 133 22.59 -8.71 -37.84
N ASP A 134 22.76 -10.01 -37.59
CA ASP A 134 23.28 -10.95 -38.57
C ASP A 134 22.30 -11.19 -39.76
N THR A 135 20.99 -11.13 -39.46
CA THR A 135 19.95 -11.43 -40.46
C THR A 135 19.27 -10.19 -41.07
N GLY A 136 19.40 -9.04 -40.42
CA GLY A 136 18.67 -7.81 -40.80
C GLY A 136 17.17 -7.89 -40.54
N LYS A 137 16.67 -8.90 -39.76
CA LYS A 137 15.25 -9.12 -39.49
C LYS A 137 14.97 -9.17 -38.02
N GLU A 138 13.87 -8.55 -37.58
CA GLU A 138 13.38 -8.71 -36.22
C GLU A 138 12.91 -10.14 -35.97
N ILE A 139 13.21 -10.70 -34.80
CA ILE A 139 12.72 -12.00 -34.35
C ILE A 139 11.27 -11.86 -33.92
N GLU A 140 10.41 -12.74 -34.41
CA GLU A 140 9.01 -12.78 -33.99
C GLU A 140 8.85 -13.33 -32.58
N ASN A 141 7.89 -12.78 -31.83
CA ASN A 141 7.48 -13.28 -30.52
C ASN A 141 8.62 -13.35 -29.47
N VAL A 142 9.43 -12.30 -29.36
CA VAL A 142 10.44 -12.23 -28.29
C VAL A 142 9.74 -12.06 -26.93
N SER A 143 9.88 -13.06 -26.05
CA SER A 143 9.23 -13.05 -24.75
C SER A 143 10.12 -13.61 -23.64
N VAL A 144 10.13 -12.95 -22.49
CA VAL A 144 10.74 -13.42 -21.26
C VAL A 144 9.66 -13.66 -20.21
N VAL A 145 9.63 -14.85 -19.63
CA VAL A 145 8.78 -15.17 -18.48
C VAL A 145 9.66 -15.55 -17.30
N VAL A 146 9.58 -14.77 -16.22
CA VAL A 146 10.35 -14.98 -14.98
C VAL A 146 9.48 -15.69 -13.96
N THR A 147 9.99 -16.74 -13.34
CA THR A 147 9.32 -17.41 -12.22
C THR A 147 9.61 -16.66 -10.91
N GLY A 148 8.63 -15.90 -10.45
CA GLY A 148 8.57 -15.26 -9.15
C GLY A 148 8.12 -16.21 -8.05
N SER A 149 7.41 -15.66 -7.06
CA SER A 149 6.74 -16.40 -5.97
C SER A 149 5.76 -15.48 -5.26
N GLU A 150 4.72 -16.04 -4.63
CA GLU A 150 3.87 -15.32 -3.69
C GLU A 150 4.66 -14.78 -2.49
N CYS A 151 5.78 -15.43 -2.13
CA CYS A 151 6.70 -14.91 -1.10
C CYS A 151 7.27 -13.53 -1.47
N GLY A 152 7.42 -13.23 -2.76
CA GLY A 152 7.80 -11.89 -3.22
C GLY A 152 6.69 -10.85 -3.09
N VAL A 153 5.44 -11.27 -2.83
CA VAL A 153 4.27 -10.41 -2.61
C VAL A 153 4.02 -10.23 -1.11
N PHE A 154 3.94 -11.35 -0.37
CA PHE A 154 3.50 -11.38 1.03
C PHE A 154 4.66 -11.50 2.02
N GLY A 155 5.89 -11.79 1.54
CA GLY A 155 6.97 -12.21 2.40
C GLY A 155 6.80 -13.65 2.90
N GLN A 156 7.83 -14.16 3.57
CA GLN A 156 7.80 -15.45 4.27
C GLN A 156 8.74 -15.36 5.47
N ALA A 157 8.19 -15.50 6.66
CA ALA A 157 9.00 -15.56 7.88
C ALA A 157 10.02 -16.71 7.77
N GLY A 158 11.26 -16.45 8.17
CA GLY A 158 12.34 -17.43 8.12
C GLY A 158 13.05 -17.59 6.77
N HIS A 159 12.59 -16.93 5.69
CA HIS A 159 13.13 -17.03 4.33
C HIS A 159 13.31 -15.66 3.68
N VAL A 160 13.91 -14.72 4.41
CA VAL A 160 14.06 -13.33 3.95
C VAL A 160 14.89 -13.20 2.67
N GLU A 161 15.90 -14.07 2.49
CA GLU A 161 16.77 -14.12 1.32
C GLU A 161 16.00 -14.53 0.06
N TYR A 162 15.10 -15.50 0.20
CA TYR A 162 14.26 -15.96 -0.90
C TYR A 162 13.18 -14.95 -1.25
N ALA A 163 12.42 -14.49 -0.24
CA ALA A 163 11.32 -13.55 -0.43
C ALA A 163 11.80 -12.21 -1.03
N SER A 164 12.89 -11.64 -0.49
CA SER A 164 13.46 -10.39 -1.01
C SER A 164 14.03 -10.56 -2.42
N GLY A 165 14.68 -11.67 -2.73
CA GLY A 165 15.16 -11.98 -4.07
C GLY A 165 14.02 -12.07 -5.09
N LYS A 166 12.93 -12.78 -4.76
CA LYS A 166 11.75 -12.92 -5.61
C LYS A 166 11.03 -11.57 -5.80
N ALA A 167 10.87 -10.77 -4.75
CA ALA A 167 10.33 -9.41 -4.85
C ALA A 167 11.18 -8.53 -5.80
N GLY A 168 12.51 -8.58 -5.67
CA GLY A 168 13.42 -7.85 -6.56
C GLY A 168 13.28 -8.23 -8.03
N LEU A 169 13.05 -9.52 -8.33
CA LEU A 169 12.80 -9.99 -9.69
C LEU A 169 11.44 -9.51 -10.22
N GLN A 170 10.36 -9.68 -9.44
CA GLN A 170 8.99 -9.39 -9.86
C GLN A 170 8.73 -7.90 -10.05
N TYR A 171 9.18 -7.07 -9.12
CA TYR A 171 8.85 -5.65 -9.04
C TYR A 171 10.01 -4.72 -9.42
N GLY A 172 11.25 -5.17 -9.31
CA GLY A 172 12.43 -4.43 -9.75
C GLY A 172 12.83 -4.78 -11.19
N LEU A 173 13.34 -6.00 -11.41
CA LEU A 173 13.92 -6.42 -12.68
C LEU A 173 12.90 -6.41 -13.83
N VAL A 174 11.75 -7.07 -13.66
CA VAL A 174 10.70 -7.16 -14.70
C VAL A 174 10.19 -5.77 -15.08
N LYS A 175 9.96 -4.88 -14.09
CA LYS A 175 9.48 -3.51 -14.31
C LYS A 175 10.51 -2.63 -15.02
N THR A 176 11.80 -2.87 -14.81
CA THR A 176 12.88 -2.13 -15.49
C THR A 176 13.09 -2.64 -16.92
N VAL A 177 13.27 -3.96 -17.07
CA VAL A 177 13.60 -4.55 -18.38
C VAL A 177 12.50 -4.36 -19.42
N LYS A 178 11.21 -4.29 -19.01
CA LYS A 178 10.12 -3.97 -19.96
C LYS A 178 10.32 -2.65 -20.72
N ASN A 179 11.02 -1.68 -20.11
CA ASN A 179 11.29 -0.39 -20.74
C ASN A 179 12.53 -0.41 -21.64
N GLU A 180 13.41 -1.40 -21.46
CA GLU A 180 14.66 -1.55 -22.21
C GLU A 180 14.51 -2.49 -23.41
N ILE A 181 13.85 -3.62 -23.21
CA ILE A 181 13.73 -4.70 -24.20
C ILE A 181 13.06 -4.25 -25.51
N VAL A 182 12.14 -3.28 -25.43
CA VAL A 182 11.44 -2.71 -26.59
C VAL A 182 12.35 -1.90 -27.51
N ARG A 183 13.52 -1.46 -27.02
CA ARG A 183 14.54 -0.78 -27.84
C ARG A 183 15.32 -1.78 -28.68
N LEU A 184 15.37 -3.03 -28.24
CA LEU A 184 16.04 -4.11 -28.93
C LEU A 184 15.12 -4.77 -29.98
N ASN A 185 13.85 -4.94 -29.62
CA ASN A 185 12.83 -5.53 -30.49
C ASN A 185 11.46 -4.95 -30.11
N LYS A 186 10.74 -4.37 -31.07
CA LYS A 186 9.49 -3.58 -30.84
C LYS A 186 8.36 -4.39 -30.21
N SER A 187 8.33 -5.69 -30.46
CA SER A 187 7.30 -6.60 -29.93
C SER A 187 7.79 -7.40 -28.72
N ALA A 188 9.01 -7.15 -28.25
CA ALA A 188 9.57 -7.88 -27.11
C ALA A 188 8.85 -7.54 -25.81
N ARG A 189 8.61 -8.58 -25.00
CA ARG A 189 7.87 -8.47 -23.72
C ARG A 189 8.59 -9.24 -22.63
N ILE A 190 8.44 -8.79 -21.41
CA ILE A 190 8.88 -9.49 -20.19
C ILE A 190 7.78 -9.44 -19.15
N ASN A 191 7.45 -10.59 -18.58
CA ASN A 191 6.47 -10.71 -17.49
C ASN A 191 6.98 -11.72 -16.45
N ALA A 192 6.31 -11.79 -15.31
CA ALA A 192 6.54 -12.81 -14.30
C ALA A 192 5.26 -13.61 -14.04
N VAL A 193 5.44 -14.87 -13.64
CA VAL A 193 4.43 -15.67 -12.94
C VAL A 193 4.86 -15.79 -11.49
N ALA A 194 3.93 -15.61 -10.55
CA ALA A 194 4.18 -15.76 -9.12
C ALA A 194 3.35 -16.94 -8.59
N PRO A 195 3.93 -18.15 -8.55
CA PRO A 195 3.26 -19.30 -7.99
C PRO A 195 3.06 -19.16 -6.47
N GLY A 196 1.91 -19.66 -5.97
CA GLY A 196 1.70 -19.97 -4.57
C GLY A 196 2.24 -21.36 -4.21
N TRP A 197 1.49 -22.09 -3.40
CA TRP A 197 1.79 -23.49 -3.07
C TRP A 197 1.64 -24.38 -4.31
N VAL A 198 2.74 -24.99 -4.76
CA VAL A 198 2.76 -25.89 -5.94
C VAL A 198 3.29 -27.26 -5.52
N GLU A 199 2.59 -28.32 -5.90
CA GLU A 199 2.99 -29.71 -5.60
C GLU A 199 4.27 -30.10 -6.36
N THR A 200 5.40 -29.91 -5.71
CA THR A 200 6.75 -30.21 -6.24
C THR A 200 7.63 -30.78 -5.16
N LYS A 201 8.76 -31.40 -5.57
CA LYS A 201 9.79 -31.85 -4.62
C LYS A 201 10.37 -30.75 -3.74
N LEU A 202 10.23 -29.50 -4.12
CA LEU A 202 10.71 -28.36 -3.35
C LEU A 202 10.00 -28.23 -1.98
N ILE A 203 8.76 -28.69 -1.90
CA ILE A 203 7.94 -28.67 -0.69
C ILE A 203 7.81 -30.06 -0.02
N GLU A 204 8.52 -31.08 -0.53
CA GLU A 204 8.49 -32.43 0.06
C GLU A 204 8.91 -32.45 1.54
N GLY A 205 9.84 -31.57 1.97
CA GLY A 205 10.23 -31.45 3.39
C GLY A 205 9.13 -30.92 4.31
N ARG A 206 8.12 -30.19 3.76
CA ARG A 206 6.91 -29.75 4.46
C ARG A 206 5.77 -30.75 4.32
N LEU A 207 5.86 -31.69 3.37
CA LEU A 207 4.88 -32.76 3.21
C LEU A 207 4.95 -33.83 4.31
N ASP A 208 6.01 -33.81 5.15
CA ASP A 208 6.13 -34.67 6.34
C ASP A 208 5.07 -34.34 7.41
N ASP A 209 4.48 -33.12 7.39
CA ASP A 209 3.21 -32.82 8.05
C ASP A 209 2.15 -32.33 7.04
N PRO A 210 1.52 -33.26 6.30
CA PRO A 210 0.45 -32.92 5.35
C PRO A 210 -0.72 -32.15 5.99
N GLY A 211 -0.92 -32.33 7.30
CA GLY A 211 -1.98 -31.67 8.05
C GLY A 211 -1.75 -30.17 8.22
N GLU A 212 -0.52 -29.75 8.45
CA GLU A 212 -0.16 -28.33 8.64
C GLU A 212 -0.18 -27.57 7.31
N MET A 213 0.45 -28.11 6.29
CA MET A 213 0.45 -27.50 4.95
C MET A 213 -0.95 -27.44 4.33
N TRP A 214 -1.77 -28.49 4.50
CA TRP A 214 -3.17 -28.47 4.07
C TRP A 214 -4.01 -27.44 4.84
N ARG A 215 -3.73 -27.22 6.14
CA ARG A 215 -4.37 -26.17 6.93
C ARG A 215 -3.99 -24.78 6.41
N GLU A 216 -2.71 -24.54 6.13
CA GLU A 216 -2.22 -23.26 5.60
C GLU A 216 -2.82 -22.99 4.21
N ALA A 217 -2.79 -23.96 3.31
CA ALA A 217 -3.38 -23.84 1.99
C ALA A 217 -4.91 -23.65 2.04
N LYS A 218 -5.61 -24.31 2.97
CA LYS A 218 -7.07 -24.13 3.14
C LYS A 218 -7.43 -22.78 3.77
N ALA A 219 -6.56 -22.24 4.64
CA ALA A 219 -6.82 -21.00 5.35
C ALA A 219 -6.48 -19.76 4.52
N THR A 220 -5.43 -19.82 3.68
CA THR A 220 -4.90 -18.68 2.94
C THR A 220 -5.27 -18.68 1.46
N VAL A 221 -5.67 -19.82 0.89
CA VAL A 221 -5.97 -19.99 -0.54
C VAL A 221 -7.48 -20.16 -0.76
N PRO A 222 -8.19 -19.18 -1.34
CA PRO A 222 -9.64 -19.26 -1.60
C PRO A 222 -10.06 -20.50 -2.39
N LEU A 223 -9.27 -20.96 -3.37
CA LEU A 223 -9.54 -22.20 -4.10
C LEU A 223 -9.35 -23.46 -3.24
N ARG A 224 -8.80 -23.36 -2.03
CA ARG A 224 -8.60 -24.46 -1.07
C ARG A 224 -7.86 -25.68 -1.64
N LYS A 225 -6.97 -25.45 -2.60
CA LYS A 225 -6.15 -26.49 -3.22
C LYS A 225 -4.73 -25.98 -3.45
N ILE A 226 -3.79 -26.92 -3.51
CA ILE A 226 -2.43 -26.69 -3.95
C ILE A 226 -2.41 -26.72 -5.48
N ALA A 227 -1.68 -25.80 -6.10
CA ALA A 227 -1.55 -25.75 -7.56
C ALA A 227 -0.71 -26.95 -8.06
N GLN A 228 -1.03 -27.41 -9.27
CA GLN A 228 -0.19 -28.37 -9.97
C GLN A 228 0.89 -27.61 -10.78
N PRO A 229 2.05 -28.19 -11.02
CA PRO A 229 3.09 -27.59 -11.87
C PRO A 229 2.55 -27.14 -13.24
N THR A 230 1.57 -27.87 -13.79
CA THR A 230 0.92 -27.55 -15.06
C THR A 230 0.08 -26.27 -15.02
N ASP A 231 -0.44 -25.85 -13.85
CA ASP A 231 -1.15 -24.57 -13.71
C ASP A 231 -0.19 -23.40 -13.97
N VAL A 232 1.03 -23.50 -13.43
CA VAL A 232 2.09 -22.50 -13.64
C VAL A 232 2.60 -22.54 -15.09
N ALA A 233 2.80 -23.74 -15.64
CA ALA A 233 3.28 -23.92 -17.02
C ALA A 233 2.32 -23.30 -18.05
N ARG A 234 1.01 -23.47 -17.89
CA ARG A 234 -0.02 -22.86 -18.76
C ARG A 234 -0.02 -21.33 -18.66
N ALA A 235 0.14 -20.78 -17.46
CA ALA A 235 0.27 -19.33 -17.29
C ALA A 235 1.54 -18.78 -17.98
N ALA A 236 2.65 -19.51 -17.89
CA ALA A 236 3.88 -19.15 -18.58
C ALA A 236 3.73 -19.22 -20.12
N ALA A 237 3.08 -20.26 -20.66
CA ALA A 237 2.80 -20.38 -22.09
C ALA A 237 1.86 -19.27 -22.59
N PHE A 238 0.83 -18.90 -21.81
CA PHE A 238 -0.04 -17.75 -22.12
C PHE A 238 0.76 -16.45 -22.23
N LEU A 239 1.59 -16.13 -21.21
CA LEU A 239 2.41 -14.91 -21.21
C LEU A 239 3.47 -14.90 -22.32
N ALA A 240 3.99 -16.06 -22.68
CA ALA A 240 4.96 -16.22 -23.77
C ALA A 240 4.35 -15.94 -25.15
N SER A 241 3.06 -16.19 -25.34
CA SER A 241 2.38 -16.01 -26.63
C SER A 241 2.19 -14.53 -26.97
N HIS A 242 2.71 -14.11 -28.14
CA HIS A 242 2.43 -12.77 -28.65
C HIS A 242 0.96 -12.61 -29.05
N ARG A 243 0.34 -13.65 -29.59
CA ARG A 243 -1.08 -13.62 -29.95
C ARG A 243 -2.00 -13.47 -28.75
N ALA A 244 -1.75 -14.23 -27.68
CA ALA A 244 -2.62 -14.23 -26.50
C ALA A 244 -2.33 -13.07 -25.53
N ALA A 245 -1.06 -12.69 -25.38
CA ALA A 245 -0.58 -11.71 -24.40
C ALA A 245 0.26 -10.58 -25.03
N GLY A 246 0.05 -10.27 -26.32
CA GLY A 246 0.88 -9.33 -27.08
C GLY A 246 0.92 -7.90 -26.53
N HIS A 247 -0.06 -7.51 -25.71
CA HIS A 247 -0.11 -6.19 -25.06
C HIS A 247 0.10 -6.26 -23.55
N ILE A 248 0.61 -7.40 -23.05
CA ILE A 248 0.94 -7.59 -21.62
C ILE A 248 2.46 -7.59 -21.47
N SER A 249 3.02 -6.57 -20.82
CA SER A 249 4.45 -6.46 -20.50
C SER A 249 4.67 -5.79 -19.16
N GLY A 250 5.65 -6.27 -18.40
CA GLY A 250 5.96 -5.76 -17.09
C GLY A 250 4.97 -6.16 -16.00
N GLN A 251 4.16 -7.19 -16.22
CA GLN A 251 3.19 -7.68 -15.24
C GLN A 251 3.76 -8.88 -14.46
N CYS A 252 3.31 -9.03 -13.21
CA CYS A 252 3.47 -10.23 -12.41
C CYS A 252 2.07 -10.84 -12.22
N ILE A 253 1.88 -12.05 -12.74
CA ILE A 253 0.60 -12.76 -12.66
C ILE A 253 0.69 -13.81 -11.56
N SER A 254 -0.15 -13.67 -10.54
CA SER A 254 -0.27 -14.66 -9.47
C SER A 254 -0.91 -15.96 -9.98
N VAL A 255 -0.31 -17.08 -9.62
CA VAL A 255 -0.83 -18.45 -9.86
C VAL A 255 -0.89 -19.15 -8.50
N ASP A 256 -1.66 -18.59 -7.59
CA ASP A 256 -1.67 -18.88 -6.16
C ASP A 256 -3.06 -19.27 -5.61
N GLY A 257 -4.04 -19.44 -6.50
CA GLY A 257 -5.40 -19.81 -6.11
C GLY A 257 -6.18 -18.68 -5.41
N GLY A 258 -5.74 -17.43 -5.56
CA GLY A 258 -6.34 -16.25 -4.92
C GLY A 258 -5.81 -16.00 -3.50
N MET A 259 -4.59 -16.42 -3.20
CA MET A 259 -3.96 -16.25 -1.89
C MET A 259 -3.96 -14.77 -1.47
N GLU A 260 -4.40 -14.48 -0.23
CA GLU A 260 -4.52 -13.13 0.31
C GLU A 260 -3.56 -12.85 1.49
N GLY A 261 -2.57 -13.69 1.69
CA GLY A 261 -1.57 -13.54 2.74
C GLY A 261 -1.10 -14.87 3.31
N ARG A 262 -0.38 -14.81 4.45
CA ARG A 262 0.13 -15.98 5.16
C ARG A 262 -0.36 -15.99 6.60
N ILE A 263 -0.46 -17.19 7.18
CA ILE A 263 -0.68 -17.36 8.61
C ILE A 263 0.64 -17.02 9.31
N VAL A 264 0.61 -16.02 10.22
CA VAL A 264 1.78 -15.58 11.00
C VAL A 264 1.81 -16.24 12.38
N TRP A 265 0.63 -16.48 12.96
CA TRP A 265 0.48 -17.03 14.30
C TRP A 265 -0.32 -18.34 14.25
N SER A 266 0.17 -19.37 14.93
CA SER A 266 -0.60 -20.58 15.12
C SER A 266 -1.82 -20.32 16.03
N GLU A 267 -2.84 -21.16 15.94
CA GLU A 267 -4.02 -21.06 16.80
C GLU A 267 -3.66 -21.11 18.30
N GLU A 268 -2.63 -21.89 18.64
CA GLU A 268 -2.14 -22.03 20.02
C GLU A 268 -1.47 -20.73 20.50
N GLU A 269 -0.68 -20.07 19.67
CA GLU A 269 -0.03 -18.78 20.01
C GLU A 269 -1.07 -17.68 20.19
N VAL A 270 -2.09 -17.62 19.35
CA VAL A 270 -3.19 -16.66 19.49
C VAL A 270 -3.95 -16.92 20.79
N ARG A 271 -4.26 -18.15 21.13
CA ARG A 271 -4.93 -18.49 22.40
C ARG A 271 -4.07 -18.12 23.62
N LYS A 272 -2.77 -18.39 23.59
CA LYS A 272 -1.85 -18.00 24.68
C LYS A 272 -1.79 -16.49 24.87
N SER A 273 -1.79 -15.71 23.79
CA SER A 273 -1.74 -14.25 23.86
C SER A 273 -3.02 -13.62 24.45
N GLN A 274 -4.17 -14.29 24.30
CA GLN A 274 -5.46 -13.84 24.80
C GLN A 274 -5.73 -14.20 26.27
N GLY A 275 -4.78 -14.87 26.95
CA GLY A 275 -4.90 -15.23 28.37
C GLY A 275 -6.02 -16.25 28.67
N THR A 276 -6.59 -16.89 27.69
CA THR A 276 -7.54 -18.00 27.86
C THR A 276 -6.75 -19.24 28.24
N ALA A 277 -6.86 -19.65 29.53
CA ALA A 277 -6.38 -20.94 29.96
C ALA A 277 -7.00 -22.03 29.08
N VAL A 278 -6.16 -22.88 28.49
CA VAL A 278 -6.60 -24.10 27.82
C VAL A 278 -7.29 -24.94 28.88
N GLU A 279 -8.61 -25.10 28.79
CA GLU A 279 -9.28 -26.15 29.56
C GLU A 279 -8.65 -27.47 29.13
N PRO A 280 -8.20 -28.32 30.08
CA PRO A 280 -7.63 -29.61 29.73
C PRO A 280 -8.70 -30.42 29.01
N GLU A 281 -8.37 -30.91 27.81
CA GLU A 281 -9.23 -31.87 27.11
C GLU A 281 -9.57 -32.99 28.07
N THR A 282 -10.86 -33.18 28.36
CA THR A 282 -11.36 -34.34 29.07
C THR A 282 -11.02 -35.56 28.24
N PRO A 283 -10.30 -36.55 28.79
CA PRO A 283 -10.00 -37.79 28.05
C PRO A 283 -11.32 -38.45 27.69
N SER A 284 -11.53 -38.71 26.42
CA SER A 284 -12.64 -39.56 25.97
C SER A 284 -12.42 -40.95 26.57
N LEU A 285 -13.31 -41.37 27.46
CA LEU A 285 -13.41 -42.73 27.99
C LEU A 285 -13.62 -43.71 26.82
N ASN A 286 -12.57 -44.44 26.48
CA ASN A 286 -12.72 -45.65 25.69
C ASN A 286 -13.41 -46.72 26.55
N ALA A 287 -14.32 -47.48 25.93
CA ALA A 287 -15.22 -48.45 26.57
C ALA A 287 -14.52 -49.76 27.06
N THR A 288 -13.32 -49.68 27.59
CA THR A 288 -12.65 -50.79 28.29
C THR A 288 -11.85 -50.18 29.43
N GLY A 289 -12.42 -50.25 30.63
CA GLY A 289 -11.83 -49.70 31.84
C GLY A 289 -10.61 -50.51 32.30
N GLU A 290 -9.45 -50.09 32.00
CA GLU A 290 -8.23 -50.44 32.74
C GLU A 290 -7.24 -49.27 32.69
N ALA A 291 -6.87 -48.76 33.86
CA ALA A 291 -5.88 -47.74 34.07
C ALA A 291 -4.50 -48.39 34.27
N GLU A 292 -3.55 -48.11 33.40
CA GLU A 292 -2.16 -48.40 33.69
C GLU A 292 -1.42 -47.13 34.16
N ILE A 293 -0.96 -47.22 35.39
CA ILE A 293 -0.07 -46.26 36.06
C ILE A 293 1.38 -46.64 35.73
N PHE A 294 2.14 -45.77 35.11
CA PHE A 294 3.59 -45.79 35.20
C PHE A 294 4.15 -44.42 35.62
N GLY A 295 4.83 -44.46 36.60
CA GLY A 295 5.44 -43.67 37.54
C GLY A 295 6.88 -43.24 37.23
N THR A 296 7.19 -42.10 37.80
CA THR A 296 8.43 -41.59 38.41
C THR A 296 9.68 -41.36 37.53
N ALA A 297 10.28 -40.17 37.58
CA ALA A 297 11.11 -39.62 38.62
C ALA A 297 11.55 -38.19 38.25
N THR A 298 11.30 -37.26 39.11
CA THR A 298 12.18 -36.35 39.89
C THR A 298 13.53 -35.94 39.29
N GLU A 299 13.72 -34.62 39.08
CA GLU A 299 14.75 -33.88 39.83
C GLU A 299 14.48 -32.37 39.68
N GLY A 300 14.53 -31.72 40.82
CA GLY A 300 14.17 -30.35 41.04
C GLY A 300 15.33 -29.38 40.88
N VAL A 301 15.02 -28.16 40.48
CA VAL A 301 15.83 -26.99 40.85
C VAL A 301 14.90 -25.90 41.34
N SER A 302 15.04 -25.62 42.63
CA SER A 302 14.45 -24.53 43.39
C SER A 302 15.03 -23.20 42.96
N LEU A 303 14.19 -22.21 42.62
CA LEU A 303 14.58 -20.83 42.65
C LEU A 303 13.53 -20.01 43.42
N ALA A 304 14.04 -19.37 44.47
CA ALA A 304 13.35 -18.72 45.53
C ALA A 304 12.43 -17.58 45.09
N SER A 305 11.23 -17.59 45.67
CA SER A 305 10.29 -16.47 45.77
C SER A 305 10.89 -15.28 46.53
N ARG A 306 10.92 -14.10 45.94
CA ARG A 306 10.97 -12.83 46.67
C ARG A 306 9.66 -12.10 46.47
N THR A 307 8.84 -12.10 47.51
CA THR A 307 7.71 -11.19 47.69
C THR A 307 8.19 -9.82 48.09
N PRO A 308 7.69 -8.72 47.49
CA PRO A 308 7.83 -7.41 48.09
C PRO A 308 6.74 -7.16 49.15
N SER A 309 7.21 -6.67 50.27
CA SER A 309 6.50 -6.25 51.49
C SER A 309 5.41 -5.22 51.18
N ALA A 310 4.25 -5.40 51.79
CA ALA A 310 3.17 -4.44 51.85
C ALA A 310 3.60 -3.19 52.63
N MET A 311 3.56 -2.03 52.00
CA MET A 311 3.59 -0.74 52.66
C MET A 311 2.17 -0.25 52.98
N ALA A 312 1.98 0.16 54.20
CA ALA A 312 0.74 0.61 54.79
C ALA A 312 0.15 1.84 54.08
N ILE A 313 -1.16 1.82 53.91
CA ILE A 313 -1.99 2.93 53.44
C ILE A 313 -2.23 3.88 54.60
N PRO A 314 -1.97 5.19 54.48
CA PRO A 314 -2.52 6.18 55.42
C PRO A 314 -3.97 6.47 55.05
N THR A 315 -4.87 6.28 55.97
CA THR A 315 -6.23 6.79 55.95
C THR A 315 -6.23 8.31 55.92
N MET A 316 -6.74 8.92 54.87
CA MET A 316 -7.16 10.32 54.87
C MET A 316 -8.67 10.43 54.73
N SER A 317 -9.22 11.14 55.66
CA SER A 317 -10.60 11.57 55.76
C SER A 317 -10.98 12.59 54.71
N SER A 318 -12.19 12.45 54.21
CA SER A 318 -13.13 13.47 53.72
C SER A 318 -12.61 14.60 52.82
N LEU A 319 -13.10 14.68 51.59
CA LEU A 319 -13.89 15.84 51.12
C LEU A 319 -14.04 15.81 49.57
N GLY A 320 -15.21 16.16 49.12
CA GLY A 320 -15.44 16.65 47.76
C GLY A 320 -15.94 15.59 46.81
N SER A 321 -17.23 15.56 46.57
CA SER A 321 -17.86 14.91 45.41
C SER A 321 -17.39 15.58 44.13
N SER A 322 -16.23 15.18 43.64
CA SER A 322 -15.88 15.42 42.25
C SER A 322 -16.63 14.39 41.38
N GLN A 323 -17.47 14.87 40.48
CA GLN A 323 -18.02 14.03 39.41
C GLN A 323 -16.86 13.24 38.79
N PRO A 324 -17.06 11.98 38.37
CA PRO A 324 -16.01 11.22 37.69
C PRO A 324 -15.63 12.01 36.43
N LYS A 325 -14.34 12.41 36.33
CA LYS A 325 -13.82 13.02 35.12
C LYS A 325 -14.14 12.08 33.95
N GLN A 326 -14.89 12.56 32.99
CA GLN A 326 -15.22 11.80 31.79
C GLN A 326 -13.91 11.41 31.10
N LYS A 327 -13.77 10.13 30.74
CA LYS A 327 -12.59 9.62 30.03
C LYS A 327 -12.43 10.42 28.73
N PRO A 328 -11.24 10.93 28.39
CA PRO A 328 -11.02 11.66 27.14
C PRO A 328 -11.35 10.76 25.94
N LYS A 329 -11.98 11.34 24.92
CA LYS A 329 -12.33 10.66 23.68
C LYS A 329 -11.55 11.24 22.51
N ILE A 330 -11.21 10.39 21.52
CA ILE A 330 -10.65 10.85 20.26
C ILE A 330 -11.76 11.51 19.45
N LYS A 331 -11.54 12.74 19.04
CA LYS A 331 -12.45 13.51 18.19
C LYS A 331 -12.28 13.03 16.74
N ILE A 332 -13.29 12.39 16.19
CA ILE A 332 -13.33 12.00 14.78
C ILE A 332 -13.80 13.19 13.96
N LEU A 333 -12.90 13.76 13.18
CA LEU A 333 -13.14 14.94 12.35
C LEU A 333 -13.26 14.49 10.89
N LEU A 334 -14.48 14.22 10.45
CA LEU A 334 -14.75 13.87 9.07
C LEU A 334 -15.06 15.15 8.29
N SER A 335 -14.27 15.46 7.27
CA SER A 335 -14.50 16.60 6.40
C SER A 335 -14.67 16.21 4.94
N VAL A 336 -15.28 17.11 4.19
CA VAL A 336 -15.47 16.97 2.74
C VAL A 336 -15.08 18.29 2.08
N ASP A 337 -14.13 18.22 1.16
CA ASP A 337 -13.74 19.35 0.33
C ASP A 337 -14.59 19.31 -0.95
N PHE A 338 -15.50 20.30 -1.07
CA PHE A 338 -16.44 20.36 -2.20
C PHE A 338 -15.87 21.18 -3.34
N ASP A 339 -14.78 20.71 -3.93
CA ASP A 339 -14.06 21.41 -4.98
C ASP A 339 -14.84 21.49 -6.29
N ALA A 340 -15.54 20.43 -6.64
CA ALA A 340 -16.30 20.34 -7.88
C ALA A 340 -15.48 20.83 -9.09
N VAL A 341 -16.04 21.73 -9.91
CA VAL A 341 -15.34 22.31 -11.07
C VAL A 341 -14.21 23.25 -10.65
N SER A 342 -14.30 23.84 -9.46
CA SER A 342 -13.30 24.80 -8.94
C SER A 342 -11.91 24.18 -8.81
N GLY A 343 -11.83 22.91 -8.36
CA GLY A 343 -10.57 22.19 -8.26
C GLY A 343 -9.82 22.09 -9.60
N TRP A 344 -10.52 22.05 -10.71
CA TRP A 344 -9.94 22.00 -12.05
C TRP A 344 -9.58 23.39 -12.61
N LEU A 345 -10.33 24.41 -12.24
CA LEU A 345 -10.11 25.77 -12.71
C LEU A 345 -8.96 26.46 -11.97
N GLY A 346 -8.98 26.43 -10.65
CA GLY A 346 -8.08 27.24 -9.82
C GLY A 346 -6.68 26.67 -9.66
N THR A 347 -6.47 25.37 -9.81
CA THR A 347 -5.14 24.76 -9.69
C THR A 347 -4.16 25.21 -10.79
N GLY A 348 -4.66 25.72 -11.92
CA GLY A 348 -3.84 26.10 -13.07
C GLY A 348 -3.15 24.95 -13.78
N GLN A 349 -3.49 23.71 -13.44
CA GLN A 349 -2.88 22.49 -14.01
C GLN A 349 -3.56 21.99 -15.28
N HIS A 350 -4.71 22.57 -15.65
CA HIS A 350 -5.54 22.17 -16.78
C HIS A 350 -5.84 23.36 -17.72
N PRO A 351 -4.81 23.91 -18.41
CA PRO A 351 -4.96 25.13 -19.21
C PRO A 351 -5.83 24.95 -20.46
N ASP A 352 -6.09 23.70 -20.89
CA ASP A 352 -6.67 23.40 -22.21
C ASP A 352 -8.20 23.27 -22.22
N ASN A 353 -8.88 23.67 -21.13
CA ASN A 353 -10.34 23.55 -21.02
C ASN A 353 -10.91 22.17 -21.41
N ASN A 354 -10.27 21.11 -20.89
CA ASN A 354 -10.66 19.74 -21.20
C ASN A 354 -12.03 19.40 -20.58
N LEU A 355 -13.04 19.18 -21.41
CA LEU A 355 -14.39 18.84 -20.94
C LEU A 355 -14.45 17.53 -20.14
N ALA A 356 -13.52 16.59 -20.39
CA ALA A 356 -13.43 15.34 -19.62
C ALA A 356 -13.06 15.62 -18.14
N ASP A 357 -12.12 16.53 -17.91
CA ASP A 357 -11.69 16.92 -16.57
C ASP A 357 -12.83 17.65 -15.84
N TYR A 358 -13.47 18.62 -16.49
CA TYR A 358 -14.64 19.32 -15.91
C TYR A 358 -15.80 18.37 -15.63
N SER A 359 -15.97 17.30 -16.41
CA SER A 359 -17.03 16.31 -16.18
C SER A 359 -16.89 15.62 -14.82
N THR A 360 -15.66 15.44 -14.33
CA THR A 360 -15.38 14.94 -12.97
C THR A 360 -15.88 15.93 -11.90
N GLY A 361 -15.68 17.22 -12.11
CA GLY A 361 -16.21 18.26 -11.22
C GLY A 361 -17.75 18.29 -11.21
N PHE A 362 -18.42 18.07 -12.35
CA PHE A 362 -19.87 17.92 -12.41
C PHE A 362 -20.36 16.65 -11.72
N PHE A 363 -19.61 15.54 -11.85
CA PHE A 363 -19.90 14.32 -11.08
C PHE A 363 -19.80 14.60 -9.57
N SER A 364 -18.79 15.33 -9.13
CA SER A 364 -18.62 15.76 -7.73
C SER A 364 -19.91 16.38 -7.18
N GLY A 365 -20.45 17.42 -7.85
CA GLY A 365 -21.70 18.06 -7.47
C GLY A 365 -22.89 17.12 -7.58
N HIS A 366 -23.25 16.74 -8.79
CA HIS A 366 -24.54 16.09 -9.08
C HIS A 366 -24.68 14.65 -8.56
N VAL A 367 -23.56 13.93 -8.33
CA VAL A 367 -23.58 12.54 -7.89
C VAL A 367 -22.87 12.34 -6.55
N GLY A 368 -21.65 12.87 -6.40
CA GLY A 368 -20.82 12.67 -5.22
C GLY A 368 -21.45 13.26 -3.96
N VAL A 369 -21.82 14.54 -3.99
CA VAL A 369 -22.46 15.24 -2.85
C VAL A 369 -23.74 14.52 -2.40
N PRO A 370 -24.74 14.21 -3.25
CA PRO A 370 -25.92 13.48 -2.81
C PRO A 370 -25.63 12.11 -2.20
N ARG A 371 -24.62 11.39 -2.71
CA ARG A 371 -24.23 10.09 -2.17
C ARG A 371 -23.62 10.21 -0.77
N LEU A 372 -22.73 11.17 -0.56
CA LEU A 372 -22.11 11.41 0.76
C LEU A 372 -23.13 11.92 1.77
N LEU A 373 -23.99 12.87 1.43
CA LEU A 373 -25.07 13.33 2.31
C LEU A 373 -25.99 12.18 2.73
N LYS A 374 -26.38 11.31 1.78
CA LYS A 374 -27.18 10.12 2.09
C LYS A 374 -26.44 9.15 3.02
N LEU A 375 -25.13 8.96 2.82
CA LEU A 375 -24.31 8.11 3.66
C LEU A 375 -24.24 8.65 5.09
N PHE A 376 -23.93 9.94 5.25
CA PHE A 376 -23.82 10.58 6.57
C PHE A 376 -25.16 10.60 7.31
N ALA A 377 -26.28 10.87 6.62
CA ALA A 377 -27.60 10.79 7.18
C ALA A 377 -27.96 9.36 7.66
N LYS A 378 -27.62 8.34 6.85
CA LYS A 378 -27.80 6.93 7.20
C LYS A 378 -27.11 6.55 8.51
N HIS A 379 -25.94 7.14 8.78
CA HIS A 379 -25.16 6.89 9.98
C HIS A 379 -25.40 7.89 11.11
N GLY A 380 -26.32 8.86 10.94
CA GLY A 380 -26.66 9.85 11.96
C GLY A 380 -25.51 10.80 12.31
N ILE A 381 -24.63 11.10 11.36
CA ILE A 381 -23.47 11.98 11.55
C ILE A 381 -23.49 13.22 10.63
N ALA A 382 -24.55 13.46 9.89
CA ALA A 382 -24.59 14.53 8.91
C ALA A 382 -24.27 15.92 9.49
N ASN A 383 -24.74 16.20 10.70
CA ASN A 383 -24.46 17.44 11.44
C ASN A 383 -23.14 17.42 12.22
N LYS A 384 -22.31 16.39 12.04
CA LYS A 384 -20.98 16.22 12.66
C LYS A 384 -19.87 16.19 11.62
N VAL A 385 -20.20 16.50 10.37
CA VAL A 385 -19.27 16.59 9.24
C VAL A 385 -19.03 18.07 8.93
N THR A 386 -17.79 18.41 8.58
CA THR A 386 -17.43 19.76 8.12
C THR A 386 -17.22 19.75 6.61
N TRP A 387 -17.84 20.64 5.89
CA TRP A 387 -17.65 20.82 4.45
C TRP A 387 -16.80 22.07 4.20
N PHE A 388 -15.64 21.92 3.59
CA PHE A 388 -14.82 23.03 3.12
C PHE A 388 -15.21 23.31 1.67
N VAL A 389 -15.67 24.53 1.40
CA VAL A 389 -16.33 24.86 0.13
C VAL A 389 -15.64 26.05 -0.53
N PRO A 390 -15.04 25.86 -1.73
CA PRO A 390 -14.73 26.98 -2.60
C PRO A 390 -16.00 27.78 -2.89
N MET A 391 -15.99 29.09 -2.74
CA MET A 391 -17.23 29.88 -2.91
C MET A 391 -17.75 29.83 -4.35
N HIS A 392 -16.89 29.67 -5.34
CA HIS A 392 -17.29 29.38 -6.73
C HIS A 392 -18.10 28.08 -6.85
N SER A 393 -17.75 27.03 -6.07
CA SER A 393 -18.55 25.79 -6.04
C SER A 393 -19.93 26.02 -5.44
N ALA A 394 -20.03 26.87 -4.39
CA ALA A 394 -21.34 27.23 -3.79
C ALA A 394 -22.25 27.96 -4.80
N GLU A 395 -21.70 28.87 -5.61
CA GLU A 395 -22.43 29.58 -6.65
C GLU A 395 -22.78 28.71 -7.86
N SER A 396 -21.86 27.80 -8.25
CA SER A 396 -22.03 26.95 -9.43
C SER A 396 -22.97 25.76 -9.19
N PHE A 397 -23.10 25.30 -7.93
CA PHE A 397 -23.94 24.18 -7.52
C PHE A 397 -24.88 24.57 -6.36
N PRO A 398 -25.78 25.57 -6.57
CA PRO A 398 -26.58 26.11 -5.48
C PRO A 398 -27.56 25.12 -4.86
N GLY A 399 -28.03 24.11 -5.61
CA GLY A 399 -28.88 23.04 -5.12
C GLY A 399 -28.17 22.11 -4.13
N GLU A 400 -26.97 21.68 -4.49
CA GLU A 400 -26.12 20.83 -3.68
C GLU A 400 -25.63 21.57 -2.44
N PHE A 401 -25.24 22.84 -2.59
CA PHE A 401 -24.86 23.70 -1.47
C PHE A 401 -26.01 23.88 -0.48
N ALA A 402 -27.23 24.11 -0.97
CA ALA A 402 -28.42 24.19 -0.13
C ALA A 402 -28.70 22.86 0.60
N ALA A 403 -28.45 21.71 -0.03
CA ALA A 403 -28.59 20.41 0.60
C ALA A 403 -27.55 20.21 1.70
N ILE A 404 -26.29 20.61 1.48
CA ILE A 404 -25.22 20.60 2.49
C ILE A 404 -25.64 21.47 3.69
N LYS A 405 -26.04 22.70 3.45
CA LYS A 405 -26.55 23.62 4.50
C LYS A 405 -27.71 23.01 5.29
N SER A 406 -28.67 22.39 4.61
CA SER A 406 -29.86 21.78 5.22
C SER A 406 -29.55 20.53 6.05
N SER A 407 -28.38 19.87 5.84
CA SER A 407 -27.95 18.72 6.61
C SER A 407 -27.52 19.06 8.04
N GLY A 408 -27.36 20.36 8.34
CA GLY A 408 -26.85 20.85 9.63
C GLY A 408 -25.34 20.74 9.77
N ALA A 409 -24.62 20.40 8.71
CA ALA A 409 -23.16 20.32 8.69
C ALA A 409 -22.53 21.70 8.92
N GLU A 410 -21.31 21.69 9.44
CA GLU A 410 -20.45 22.87 9.44
C GLU A 410 -19.98 23.16 8.01
N ILE A 411 -19.88 24.45 7.66
CA ILE A 411 -19.30 24.90 6.39
C ILE A 411 -18.10 25.79 6.69
N GLY A 412 -16.91 25.43 6.21
CA GLY A 412 -15.68 26.22 6.23
C GLY A 412 -15.35 26.77 4.85
N LEU A 413 -14.46 27.76 4.78
CA LEU A 413 -13.96 28.33 3.53
C LEU A 413 -12.82 27.49 2.94
N HIS A 414 -12.76 27.45 1.59
CA HIS A 414 -11.72 26.76 0.80
C HIS A 414 -11.27 27.57 -0.42
N GLY A 415 -10.97 28.87 -0.24
CA GLY A 415 -10.70 29.80 -1.33
C GLY A 415 -11.97 30.13 -2.14
N TYR A 416 -11.81 30.82 -3.28
CA TYR A 416 -12.91 31.10 -4.19
C TYR A 416 -13.02 30.02 -5.26
N CYS A 417 -11.97 29.85 -6.09
CA CYS A 417 -11.92 28.89 -7.19
C CYS A 417 -10.84 27.84 -6.98
N HIS A 418 -10.55 27.46 -5.73
CA HIS A 418 -9.52 26.49 -5.33
C HIS A 418 -8.08 26.91 -5.75
N GLU A 419 -7.79 28.21 -5.77
CA GLU A 419 -6.48 28.78 -6.05
C GLU A 419 -5.52 28.62 -4.85
N GLY A 420 -4.34 28.06 -5.09
CA GLY A 420 -3.31 27.97 -4.05
C GLY A 420 -2.67 29.33 -3.75
N ALA A 421 -2.43 29.66 -2.48
CA ALA A 421 -1.83 30.92 -2.07
C ALA A 421 -0.53 31.29 -2.82
N PRO A 422 0.39 30.36 -3.17
CA PRO A 422 1.56 30.68 -3.97
C PRO A 422 1.30 31.23 -5.39
N GLN A 423 0.10 31.01 -5.94
CA GLN A 423 -0.28 31.50 -7.26
C GLN A 423 -0.72 32.97 -7.25
N LEU A 424 -1.11 33.48 -6.06
CA LEU A 424 -1.64 34.82 -5.88
C LEU A 424 -0.56 35.81 -5.42
N THR A 425 -0.72 37.07 -5.75
CA THR A 425 -0.01 38.14 -5.04
C THR A 425 -0.66 38.36 -3.67
N PRO A 426 0.02 38.95 -2.67
CA PRO A 426 -0.59 39.25 -1.37
C PRO A 426 -1.86 40.11 -1.47
N THR A 427 -1.95 41.02 -2.45
CA THR A 427 -3.15 41.83 -2.70
C THR A 427 -4.30 40.97 -3.23
N GLN A 428 -4.02 40.09 -4.19
CA GLN A 428 -5.05 39.16 -4.72
C GLN A 428 -5.52 38.18 -3.65
N GLU A 429 -4.64 37.68 -2.81
CA GLU A 429 -4.99 36.79 -1.70
C GLU A 429 -5.99 37.45 -0.74
N ARG A 430 -5.76 38.74 -0.39
CA ARG A 430 -6.70 39.53 0.41
C ARG A 430 -8.03 39.73 -0.31
N GLU A 431 -8.01 40.15 -1.57
CA GLU A 431 -9.22 40.38 -2.37
C GLU A 431 -10.08 39.12 -2.47
N VAL A 432 -9.46 37.96 -2.70
CA VAL A 432 -10.13 36.66 -2.74
C VAL A 432 -10.77 36.33 -1.39
N LEU A 433 -10.01 36.48 -0.29
CA LEU A 433 -10.54 36.15 1.04
C LEU A 433 -11.70 37.08 1.43
N GLU A 434 -11.60 38.37 1.20
CA GLU A 434 -12.64 39.36 1.46
C GLU A 434 -13.93 39.05 0.67
N HIS A 435 -13.80 38.72 -0.62
CA HIS A 435 -14.91 38.32 -1.45
C HIS A 435 -15.57 37.04 -0.92
N CYS A 436 -14.76 36.01 -0.56
CA CYS A 436 -15.26 34.78 0.02
C CYS A 436 -16.03 35.02 1.33
N ILE A 437 -15.50 35.85 2.22
CA ILE A 437 -16.17 36.21 3.48
C ILE A 437 -17.50 36.90 3.21
N SER A 438 -17.54 37.84 2.27
CA SER A 438 -18.78 38.54 1.88
C SER A 438 -19.84 37.59 1.35
N LEU A 439 -19.46 36.74 0.41
CA LEU A 439 -20.37 35.77 -0.21
C LEU A 439 -20.85 34.70 0.81
N TYR A 440 -19.94 34.24 1.68
CA TYR A 440 -20.30 33.33 2.77
C TYR A 440 -21.38 33.97 3.70
N GLN A 441 -21.20 35.25 4.06
CA GLN A 441 -22.16 35.97 4.88
C GLN A 441 -23.52 36.14 4.18
N GLU A 442 -23.52 36.40 2.88
CA GLU A 442 -24.74 36.49 2.07
C GLU A 442 -25.48 35.13 2.04
N LEU A 443 -24.77 34.04 1.77
CA LEU A 443 -25.37 32.71 1.61
C LEU A 443 -25.79 32.05 2.95
N LEU A 444 -25.06 32.32 4.04
CA LEU A 444 -25.21 31.59 5.31
C LEU A 444 -25.71 32.49 6.46
N GLY A 445 -25.68 33.81 6.33
CA GLY A 445 -26.13 34.76 7.36
C GLY A 445 -25.20 34.86 8.58
N LYS A 446 -23.98 34.27 8.51
CA LYS A 446 -22.97 34.28 9.58
C LYS A 446 -21.57 34.41 9.00
N ARG A 447 -20.59 34.76 9.83
CA ARG A 447 -19.17 34.77 9.40
C ARG A 447 -18.61 33.36 9.37
N PRO A 448 -17.64 33.08 8.46
CA PRO A 448 -16.88 31.85 8.51
C PRO A 448 -15.99 31.82 9.75
N LEU A 449 -15.83 30.64 10.33
CA LEU A 449 -14.94 30.42 11.47
C LEU A 449 -13.78 29.50 11.12
N GLY A 450 -13.94 28.65 10.09
CA GLY A 450 -12.93 27.69 9.66
C GLY A 450 -12.41 27.96 8.26
N TYR A 451 -11.14 27.67 8.07
CA TYR A 451 -10.47 27.75 6.79
C TYR A 451 -9.66 26.46 6.52
N ARG A 452 -9.61 26.06 5.26
CA ARG A 452 -8.64 25.12 4.71
C ARG A 452 -8.07 25.72 3.44
N ALA A 453 -6.74 25.77 3.36
CA ALA A 453 -6.08 26.26 2.15
C ALA A 453 -6.19 25.26 1.01
N PRO A 454 -6.56 25.68 -0.21
CA PRO A 454 -6.44 24.85 -1.40
C PRO A 454 -5.05 24.22 -1.51
N LEU A 455 -4.99 22.90 -1.81
CA LEU A 455 -3.75 22.12 -1.88
C LEU A 455 -2.90 22.19 -0.59
N TYR A 456 -3.48 22.52 0.56
CA TYR A 456 -2.75 22.76 1.82
C TYR A 456 -1.66 23.83 1.71
N GLN A 457 -1.79 24.78 0.79
CA GLN A 457 -0.78 25.79 0.50
C GLN A 457 -1.04 27.09 1.28
N LEU A 458 -0.36 27.23 2.40
CA LEU A 458 -0.39 28.42 3.25
C LEU A 458 0.88 29.25 3.10
N ARG A 459 0.73 30.57 3.26
CA ARG A 459 1.80 31.54 3.45
C ARG A 459 1.70 32.21 4.83
N GLU A 460 2.76 32.91 5.23
CA GLU A 460 2.70 33.80 6.40
C GLU A 460 1.57 34.83 6.25
N SER A 461 1.42 35.42 5.05
CA SER A 461 0.32 36.37 4.75
C SER A 461 -1.06 35.76 4.91
N THR A 462 -1.25 34.47 4.57
CA THR A 462 -2.52 33.78 4.78
C THR A 462 -2.86 33.72 6.27
N VAL A 463 -1.90 33.33 7.12
CA VAL A 463 -2.10 33.26 8.57
C VAL A 463 -2.44 34.63 9.15
N GLU A 464 -1.71 35.68 8.74
CA GLU A 464 -1.97 37.06 9.14
C GLU A 464 -3.40 37.52 8.77
N LEU A 465 -3.86 37.20 7.55
CA LEU A 465 -5.21 37.50 7.10
C LEU A 465 -6.27 36.74 7.91
N LEU A 466 -6.07 35.44 8.17
CA LEU A 466 -7.02 34.65 8.95
C LEU A 466 -7.15 35.18 10.38
N GLU A 467 -6.05 35.62 11.00
CA GLU A 467 -6.07 36.29 12.32
C GLU A 467 -6.79 37.67 12.24
N GLU A 468 -6.47 38.49 11.22
CA GLU A 468 -7.12 39.80 11.00
C GLU A 468 -8.63 39.67 10.88
N TYR A 469 -9.11 38.67 10.13
CA TYR A 469 -10.54 38.42 9.94
C TYR A 469 -11.14 37.52 11.04
N SER A 470 -10.41 37.23 12.11
CA SER A 470 -10.87 36.52 13.30
C SER A 470 -11.43 35.13 13.02
N PHE A 471 -10.74 34.33 12.19
CA PHE A 471 -11.02 32.92 12.05
C PHE A 471 -10.69 32.20 13.36
N LEU A 472 -11.46 31.17 13.69
CA LEU A 472 -11.23 30.33 14.87
C LEU A 472 -10.10 29.33 14.62
N TYR A 473 -10.13 28.70 13.43
CA TYR A 473 -9.16 27.65 13.10
C TYR A 473 -8.80 27.64 11.60
N ASP A 474 -7.61 27.10 11.36
CA ASP A 474 -7.13 26.58 10.07
C ASP A 474 -6.92 25.07 10.16
N THR A 475 -6.93 24.38 9.03
CA THR A 475 -6.63 22.96 8.95
C THR A 475 -5.88 22.65 7.63
N SER A 476 -4.63 23.12 7.57
CA SER A 476 -3.80 22.97 6.36
C SER A 476 -2.40 22.47 6.65
N LEU A 477 -1.95 22.44 7.90
CA LEU A 477 -0.58 22.09 8.28
C LEU A 477 -0.50 20.79 9.08
N SER A 478 0.69 20.16 9.04
CA SER A 478 0.91 18.83 9.62
C SER A 478 2.09 18.78 10.60
N HIS A 479 2.23 19.80 11.49
CA HIS A 479 3.28 19.76 12.53
C HIS A 479 3.02 18.72 13.60
N HIS A 480 1.76 18.36 13.79
CA HIS A 480 1.29 17.22 14.57
C HIS A 480 0.36 16.38 13.70
N ASP A 481 0.03 15.19 14.11
CA ASP A 481 -0.90 14.32 13.40
C ASP A 481 -2.20 14.07 14.17
N SER A 482 -2.24 14.41 15.48
CA SER A 482 -3.36 14.11 16.36
C SER A 482 -3.62 15.16 17.44
N THR A 483 -2.85 16.26 17.51
CA THR A 483 -2.99 17.28 18.56
C THR A 483 -3.07 18.67 17.94
N PRO A 484 -4.15 19.46 18.17
CA PRO A 484 -4.21 20.85 17.72
C PRO A 484 -3.15 21.73 18.37
N TYR A 485 -2.84 22.86 17.76
CA TYR A 485 -1.84 23.82 18.26
C TYR A 485 -2.18 25.24 17.79
N TYR A 486 -1.51 26.26 18.33
CA TYR A 486 -1.67 27.64 17.86
C TYR A 486 -0.73 27.97 16.72
N LEU A 487 -1.21 28.73 15.74
CA LEU A 487 -0.42 29.37 14.68
C LEU A 487 -0.09 30.83 15.06
N PRO A 488 1.03 31.38 14.54
CA PRO A 488 2.16 30.70 13.93
C PRO A 488 3.03 30.00 14.97
N ASN A 489 3.44 28.78 14.76
CA ASN A 489 4.32 28.03 15.67
C ASN A 489 5.67 27.67 15.05
N LEU A 490 5.90 28.02 13.80
CA LEU A 490 7.19 27.83 13.12
C LEU A 490 7.92 29.16 12.92
N PRO A 491 9.26 29.16 13.07
CA PRO A 491 10.07 30.27 12.62
C PRO A 491 10.04 30.38 11.08
N PRO A 492 10.24 31.59 10.51
CA PRO A 492 10.35 31.76 9.08
C PRO A 492 11.45 30.87 8.49
N ILE A 493 11.07 30.00 7.54
CA ILE A 493 11.99 29.09 6.88
C ILE A 493 12.35 29.68 5.52
N LYS A 494 13.64 29.93 5.30
CA LYS A 494 14.17 30.38 4.01
C LYS A 494 14.75 29.18 3.26
N ALA A 495 14.24 28.93 2.06
CA ALA A 495 14.79 27.89 1.19
C ALA A 495 16.28 28.18 0.86
N PRO A 496 17.12 27.13 0.79
CA PRO A 496 18.49 27.27 0.33
C PRO A 496 18.54 27.83 -1.10
N LYS A 497 19.49 28.72 -1.34
CA LYS A 497 19.77 29.20 -2.70
C LYS A 497 20.97 28.44 -3.27
N TYR A 498 20.77 27.73 -4.36
CA TYR A 498 21.79 26.90 -5.03
C TYR A 498 22.37 27.60 -6.26
N THR A 499 22.61 28.93 -6.16
CA THR A 499 23.26 29.71 -7.22
C THR A 499 24.75 29.78 -6.96
N GLU A 500 25.55 30.01 -8.02
CA GLU A 500 27.02 30.15 -7.90
C GLU A 500 27.46 31.30 -6.96
N GLU A 501 26.60 32.31 -6.78
CA GLU A 501 26.85 33.45 -5.92
C GLU A 501 26.50 33.20 -4.45
N ALA A 502 25.78 32.14 -4.14
CA ALA A 502 25.33 31.85 -2.79
C ALA A 502 26.30 30.93 -2.04
N SER A 503 26.72 31.33 -0.84
CA SER A 503 27.52 30.46 0.02
C SER A 503 26.67 29.42 0.71
N ALA A 504 27.10 28.16 0.68
CA ALA A 504 26.43 27.08 1.45
C ALA A 504 26.37 27.39 2.96
N LYS A 505 27.30 28.20 3.49
CA LYS A 505 27.28 28.64 4.89
C LYS A 505 26.05 29.49 5.24
N ASP A 506 25.39 30.11 4.25
CA ASP A 506 24.22 30.95 4.51
C ASP A 506 23.00 30.14 4.92
N TRP A 507 22.89 28.92 4.45
CA TRP A 507 21.76 28.03 4.73
C TRP A 507 22.12 26.76 5.55
N MET A 508 23.42 26.42 5.72
CA MET A 508 23.85 25.35 6.64
C MET A 508 23.79 25.82 8.10
N LYS A 509 22.60 26.15 8.56
CA LYS A 509 22.33 26.61 9.93
C LYS A 509 21.10 25.87 10.48
N PRO A 510 21.08 25.53 11.77
CA PRO A 510 19.86 25.00 12.37
C PRO A 510 18.73 26.03 12.29
N LEU A 511 17.51 25.56 12.30
CA LEU A 511 16.35 26.45 12.42
C LEU A 511 16.45 27.27 13.71
N PRO A 512 16.11 28.56 13.67
CA PRO A 512 16.00 29.36 14.90
C PRO A 512 14.95 28.70 15.81
N LYS A 513 15.15 28.84 17.13
CA LYS A 513 14.13 28.36 18.07
C LYS A 513 12.82 29.09 17.78
N PRO A 514 11.67 28.37 17.78
CA PRO A 514 10.39 29.03 17.64
C PRO A 514 10.27 30.14 18.69
N SER A 515 9.96 31.36 18.27
CA SER A 515 9.48 32.38 19.18
C SER A 515 8.07 31.98 19.63
N ALA A 516 7.73 32.22 20.90
CA ALA A 516 6.35 32.08 21.33
C ALA A 516 5.46 32.94 20.41
N PRO A 517 4.31 32.41 19.95
CA PRO A 517 3.38 33.20 19.12
C PRO A 517 3.03 34.48 19.87
N THR A 518 3.11 35.61 19.17
CA THR A 518 2.77 36.93 19.74
C THR A 518 1.26 37.11 19.88
N THR A 519 0.51 36.38 19.05
CA THR A 519 -0.96 36.28 19.11
C THR A 519 -1.30 34.79 19.11
N LYS A 520 -2.13 34.35 20.05
CA LYS A 520 -2.60 32.97 20.19
C LYS A 520 -4.10 32.93 19.96
N THR A 521 -4.51 33.22 18.74
CA THR A 521 -5.92 33.33 18.39
C THR A 521 -6.37 32.28 17.42
N LEU A 522 -5.51 31.89 16.47
CA LEU A 522 -5.82 30.93 15.41
C LEU A 522 -5.35 29.52 15.80
N VAL A 523 -6.28 28.57 15.84
CA VAL A 523 -6.01 27.16 16.12
C VAL A 523 -5.72 26.43 14.83
N GLU A 524 -4.64 25.67 14.77
CA GLU A 524 -4.40 24.70 13.71
C GLU A 524 -4.91 23.32 14.14
N ILE A 525 -5.79 22.74 13.34
CA ILE A 525 -6.17 21.32 13.44
C ILE A 525 -5.35 20.55 12.40
N PRO A 526 -4.51 19.59 12.80
CA PRO A 526 -3.63 18.90 11.88
C PRO A 526 -4.34 18.32 10.67
N ALA A 527 -3.78 18.55 9.48
CA ALA A 527 -4.19 17.93 8.23
C ALA A 527 -2.96 17.42 7.47
N ASN A 528 -3.09 16.32 6.74
CA ASN A 528 -2.00 15.83 5.90
C ASN A 528 -2.50 14.94 4.76
N TRP A 529 -1.67 14.79 3.72
CA TRP A 529 -1.94 14.01 2.52
C TRP A 529 -2.23 12.51 2.75
N TYR A 530 -1.86 11.95 3.93
CA TYR A 530 -2.11 10.54 4.26
C TYR A 530 -3.51 10.29 4.83
N THR A 531 -4.25 11.33 5.14
CA THR A 531 -5.62 11.24 5.68
C THR A 531 -6.68 11.74 4.71
N GLU A 532 -6.32 11.97 3.44
CA GLU A 532 -7.23 12.36 2.38
C GLU A 532 -7.37 11.24 1.33
N ASP A 533 -8.44 11.26 0.55
CA ASP A 533 -8.81 10.19 -0.38
C ASP A 533 -8.35 10.41 -1.82
N MET A 534 -8.16 11.66 -2.24
CA MET A 534 -7.97 12.02 -3.65
C MET A 534 -6.64 11.51 -4.21
N THR A 535 -5.52 11.82 -3.55
CA THR A 535 -4.17 11.52 -4.06
C THR A 535 -3.97 10.04 -4.42
N PRO A 536 -4.36 9.07 -3.58
CA PRO A 536 -4.19 7.66 -3.93
C PRO A 536 -5.29 7.10 -4.84
N LEU A 537 -6.52 7.60 -4.79
CA LEU A 537 -7.68 6.97 -5.41
C LEU A 537 -8.17 7.66 -6.69
N GLN A 538 -7.77 8.91 -6.95
CA GLN A 538 -8.15 9.63 -8.16
C GLN A 538 -6.96 9.75 -9.12
N TYR A 539 -7.20 9.47 -10.40
CA TYR A 539 -6.23 9.68 -11.46
C TYR A 539 -6.42 11.06 -12.09
N LEU A 540 -5.39 11.90 -12.00
CA LEU A 540 -5.31 13.20 -12.65
C LEU A 540 -4.17 13.15 -13.68
N PRO A 541 -4.48 13.22 -15.00
CA PRO A 541 -3.49 12.96 -16.07
C PRO A 541 -2.22 13.80 -16.02
N ASN A 542 -2.30 15.02 -15.50
CA ASN A 542 -1.20 15.98 -15.47
C ASN A 542 -0.62 16.22 -14.06
N ALA A 543 -1.08 15.46 -13.05
CA ALA A 543 -0.59 15.59 -11.67
C ALA A 543 0.46 14.50 -11.35
N PRO A 544 1.72 14.88 -11.06
CA PRO A 544 2.81 13.91 -10.86
C PRO A 544 2.58 12.90 -9.74
N ASN A 545 1.79 13.25 -8.74
CA ASN A 545 1.54 12.45 -7.54
C ASN A 545 0.17 11.75 -7.56
N SER A 546 -0.59 11.85 -8.64
CA SER A 546 -1.88 11.19 -8.77
C SER A 546 -1.68 9.75 -9.22
N HIS A 547 -2.09 8.77 -8.39
CA HIS A 547 -1.91 7.34 -8.68
C HIS A 547 -3.18 6.69 -9.23
N GLY A 548 -4.35 7.00 -8.67
CA GLY A 548 -5.67 6.63 -9.19
C GLY A 548 -6.02 5.15 -9.26
N TYR A 549 -5.10 4.24 -8.99
CA TYR A 549 -5.29 2.79 -9.11
C TYR A 549 -4.90 2.04 -7.83
N VAL A 550 -4.98 2.73 -6.68
CA VAL A 550 -4.75 2.09 -5.38
C VAL A 550 -6.02 1.36 -4.95
N ASP A 551 -5.89 0.12 -4.51
CA ASP A 551 -7.02 -0.62 -3.93
C ASP A 551 -7.53 0.12 -2.68
N VAL A 552 -8.83 0.33 -2.60
CA VAL A 552 -9.48 1.03 -1.47
C VAL A 552 -9.19 0.38 -0.12
N ARG A 553 -8.87 -0.92 -0.09
CA ARG A 553 -8.51 -1.65 1.14
C ARG A 553 -7.16 -1.20 1.70
N VAL A 554 -6.22 -0.79 0.85
CA VAL A 554 -4.92 -0.23 1.29
C VAL A 554 -5.17 1.05 2.08
N MET A 555 -6.02 1.93 1.57
CA MET A 555 -6.42 3.16 2.26
C MET A 555 -7.17 2.87 3.57
N GLU A 556 -8.14 1.95 3.51
CA GLU A 556 -8.92 1.54 4.67
C GLU A 556 -8.01 1.04 5.80
N ASN A 557 -7.05 0.18 5.49
CA ASN A 557 -6.11 -0.36 6.47
C ASN A 557 -5.16 0.73 7.01
N MET A 558 -4.60 1.58 6.14
CA MET A 558 -3.73 2.68 6.57
C MET A 558 -4.43 3.63 7.54
N TRP A 559 -5.70 3.98 7.31
CA TRP A 559 -6.46 4.83 8.21
C TRP A 559 -6.78 4.14 9.53
N LYS A 560 -7.05 2.81 9.52
CA LYS A 560 -7.25 2.02 10.73
C LYS A 560 -5.99 1.93 11.57
N ASP A 561 -4.85 1.59 10.96
CA ASP A 561 -3.56 1.49 11.63
C ASP A 561 -3.18 2.83 12.29
N LYS A 562 -3.37 3.96 11.58
CA LYS A 562 -3.13 5.30 12.13
C LYS A 562 -4.04 5.58 13.34
N PHE A 563 -5.33 5.27 13.26
CA PHE A 563 -6.26 5.44 14.37
C PHE A 563 -5.86 4.60 15.58
N GLU A 564 -5.54 3.33 15.37
CA GLU A 564 -5.15 2.41 16.46
C GLU A 564 -3.88 2.88 17.17
N TRP A 565 -2.91 3.41 16.42
CA TRP A 565 -1.70 4.01 16.99
C TRP A 565 -2.03 5.24 17.85
N ILE A 566 -2.78 6.20 17.31
CA ILE A 566 -3.18 7.42 18.03
C ILE A 566 -3.94 7.05 19.31
N ARG A 567 -4.80 6.04 19.22
CA ARG A 567 -5.57 5.54 20.36
C ARG A 567 -4.65 4.93 21.43
N SER A 568 -3.65 4.15 21.05
CA SER A 568 -2.69 3.58 22.01
C SER A 568 -1.89 4.67 22.74
N GLU A 569 -1.40 5.67 22.02
CA GLU A 569 -0.71 6.83 22.62
C GLU A 569 -1.60 7.62 23.60
N MET A 570 -2.88 7.82 23.24
CA MET A 570 -3.83 8.48 24.14
C MET A 570 -4.04 7.69 25.44
N LEU A 571 -4.11 6.37 25.35
CA LEU A 571 -4.27 5.50 26.52
C LEU A 571 -3.01 5.48 27.41
N GLU A 572 -1.82 5.47 26.80
CA GLU A 572 -0.53 5.51 27.51
C GLU A 572 -0.29 6.84 28.24
N SER A 573 -0.76 7.95 27.65
CA SER A 573 -0.61 9.30 28.26
C SER A 573 -1.52 9.54 29.48
N ASN A 574 -2.32 8.57 29.91
CA ASN A 574 -3.28 8.69 31.02
C ASN A 574 -4.24 9.89 30.90
N GLY A 575 -4.48 10.36 29.66
CA GLY A 575 -5.36 11.52 29.41
C GLY A 575 -4.70 12.88 29.65
N GLU A 576 -3.37 12.97 29.70
CA GLU A 576 -2.65 14.25 29.78
C GLU A 576 -2.80 15.10 28.51
N LYS A 577 -3.14 14.49 27.35
CA LYS A 577 -3.48 15.23 26.13
C LYS A 577 -4.93 15.72 26.21
N ASP A 578 -5.11 17.04 26.27
CA ASP A 578 -6.41 17.67 26.50
C ASP A 578 -7.45 17.43 25.39
N VAL A 579 -7.03 17.40 24.12
CA VAL A 579 -7.88 17.09 22.94
C VAL A 579 -7.04 16.31 21.93
N VAL A 580 -7.48 15.09 21.60
CA VAL A 580 -6.89 14.26 20.56
C VAL A 580 -7.84 14.19 19.38
N VAL A 581 -7.35 14.45 18.17
CA VAL A 581 -8.14 14.48 16.92
C VAL A 581 -7.70 13.39 15.96
N PHE A 582 -8.66 12.88 15.18
CA PHE A 582 -8.42 11.99 14.05
C PHE A 582 -9.13 12.56 12.82
N PRO A 583 -8.44 13.40 12.03
CA PRO A 583 -9.01 14.01 10.84
C PRO A 583 -9.00 13.05 9.65
N LEU A 584 -10.09 13.05 8.88
CA LEU A 584 -10.22 12.40 7.57
C LEU A 584 -10.83 13.39 6.58
N VAL A 585 -10.24 13.48 5.39
CA VAL A 585 -10.63 14.40 4.34
C VAL A 585 -11.12 13.63 3.12
N LEU A 586 -12.30 13.92 2.66
CA LEU A 586 -12.99 13.28 1.55
C LEU A 586 -13.27 14.30 0.44
N HIS A 587 -13.29 13.82 -0.80
CA HIS A 587 -13.71 14.62 -1.96
C HIS A 587 -14.88 13.92 -2.66
N PRO A 588 -15.96 14.62 -3.03
CA PRO A 588 -17.15 13.99 -3.59
C PRO A 588 -16.89 13.30 -4.94
N ASP A 589 -15.92 13.78 -5.72
CA ASP A 589 -15.48 13.18 -6.98
C ASP A 589 -14.63 11.92 -6.80
N THR A 590 -14.15 11.65 -5.59
CA THR A 590 -13.40 10.45 -5.21
C THR A 590 -14.24 9.55 -4.31
N SER A 591 -14.52 9.98 -3.07
CA SER A 591 -15.30 9.22 -2.08
C SER A 591 -16.76 8.98 -2.51
N GLY A 592 -17.32 9.82 -3.39
CA GLY A 592 -18.64 9.61 -4.00
C GLY A 592 -18.67 8.56 -5.10
N MET A 593 -17.54 8.06 -5.59
CA MET A 593 -17.50 7.03 -6.62
C MET A 593 -18.05 5.69 -6.12
N ALA A 594 -18.70 4.94 -7.00
CA ALA A 594 -19.39 3.68 -6.65
C ALA A 594 -18.44 2.60 -6.07
N HIS A 595 -17.18 2.59 -6.49
CA HIS A 595 -16.18 1.65 -6.00
C HIS A 595 -15.46 2.12 -4.72
N VAL A 596 -15.61 3.39 -4.32
CA VAL A 596 -14.97 3.98 -3.13
C VAL A 596 -15.94 4.12 -1.96
N ILE A 597 -17.17 4.58 -2.19
CA ILE A 597 -18.14 4.93 -1.13
C ILE A 597 -18.41 3.79 -0.15
N GLY A 598 -18.33 2.53 -0.59
CA GLY A 598 -18.46 1.37 0.26
C GLY A 598 -17.32 1.25 1.29
N MET A 599 -16.11 1.67 0.95
CA MET A 599 -14.98 1.73 1.88
C MET A 599 -15.22 2.81 2.95
N ILE A 600 -15.65 4.00 2.56
CA ILE A 600 -15.97 5.08 3.51
C ILE A 600 -17.05 4.61 4.50
N GLU A 601 -18.07 3.90 4.02
CA GLU A 601 -19.09 3.33 4.91
C GLU A 601 -18.51 2.33 5.92
N ARG A 602 -17.57 1.46 5.50
CA ARG A 602 -16.91 0.50 6.41
C ARG A 602 -16.07 1.22 7.46
N VAL A 603 -15.32 2.26 7.07
CA VAL A 603 -14.53 3.08 8.00
C VAL A 603 -15.43 3.76 9.04
N ILE A 604 -16.53 4.40 8.62
CA ILE A 604 -17.49 5.02 9.55
C ILE A 604 -18.06 3.99 10.54
N LYS A 605 -18.48 2.81 10.05
CA LYS A 605 -18.99 1.74 10.92
C LYS A 605 -17.96 1.24 11.91
N TRP A 606 -16.72 1.07 11.44
CA TRP A 606 -15.62 0.61 12.27
C TRP A 606 -15.26 1.63 13.35
N LEU A 607 -15.17 2.92 13.01
CA LEU A 607 -14.95 3.99 14.00
C LEU A 607 -16.09 4.05 15.03
N LYS A 608 -17.35 3.90 14.62
CA LYS A 608 -18.50 3.87 15.53
C LYS A 608 -18.49 2.68 16.48
N ALA A 609 -17.84 1.58 16.14
CA ALA A 609 -17.70 0.44 17.05
C ALA A 609 -16.82 0.75 18.28
N TRP A 610 -16.04 1.84 18.26
CA TRP A 610 -15.25 2.35 19.39
C TRP A 610 -16.02 3.37 20.26
N GLU A 611 -17.34 3.31 20.36
CA GLU A 611 -18.23 4.30 21.01
C GLU A 611 -17.73 4.84 22.37
N GLY A 612 -17.03 4.02 23.16
CA GLY A 612 -16.45 4.43 24.46
C GLY A 612 -15.27 5.38 24.33
N ASP A 613 -14.53 5.31 23.23
CA ASP A 613 -13.25 5.96 23.03
C ASP A 613 -13.28 7.05 21.95
N VAL A 614 -14.37 7.18 21.17
CA VAL A 614 -14.50 8.15 20.08
C VAL A 614 -15.72 9.06 20.21
N GLU A 615 -15.63 10.20 19.56
CA GLU A 615 -16.73 11.14 19.41
C GLU A 615 -16.63 11.82 18.05
N PHE A 616 -17.69 11.71 17.21
CA PHE A 616 -17.78 12.48 15.98
C PHE A 616 -18.16 13.91 16.29
N CYS A 617 -17.40 14.87 15.84
CA CYS A 617 -17.66 16.29 16.00
C CYS A 617 -17.17 17.08 14.79
N THR A 618 -17.62 18.34 14.68
CA THR A 618 -17.14 19.26 13.65
C THR A 618 -15.77 19.82 14.01
N TYR A 619 -15.09 20.42 13.03
CA TYR A 619 -13.81 21.11 13.26
C TYR A 619 -14.01 22.34 14.18
N GLU A 620 -15.12 23.09 14.02
CA GLU A 620 -15.47 24.22 14.90
C GLU A 620 -15.60 23.76 16.36
N GLU A 621 -16.33 22.64 16.61
CA GLU A 621 -16.49 22.07 17.96
C GLU A 621 -15.13 21.66 18.57
N ALA A 622 -14.27 20.98 17.79
CA ALA A 622 -12.96 20.53 18.27
C ALA A 622 -12.01 21.70 18.54
N ALA A 623 -11.94 22.68 17.64
CA ALA A 623 -11.12 23.87 17.79
C ALA A 623 -11.55 24.72 19.00
N GLY A 624 -12.87 24.89 19.18
CA GLY A 624 -13.45 25.61 20.32
C GLY A 624 -13.10 24.96 21.64
N GLU A 625 -13.31 23.63 21.76
CA GLU A 625 -12.98 22.87 22.97
C GLU A 625 -11.48 22.93 23.28
N TRP A 626 -10.64 22.78 22.26
CA TRP A 626 -9.19 22.85 22.47
C TRP A 626 -8.74 24.24 22.91
N LYS A 627 -9.29 25.29 22.29
CA LYS A 627 -8.97 26.68 22.63
C LYS A 627 -9.39 27.06 24.05
N GLU A 628 -10.56 26.58 24.51
CA GLU A 628 -11.01 26.79 25.89
C GLU A 628 -10.07 26.14 26.91
N LYS A 629 -9.59 24.93 26.62
CA LYS A 629 -8.67 24.19 27.50
C LYS A 629 -7.24 24.74 27.48
N ASN A 630 -6.84 25.42 26.41
CA ASN A 630 -5.50 25.95 26.20
C ASN A 630 -5.49 27.48 26.11
N ALA A 631 -6.48 28.14 26.73
CA ALA A 631 -6.53 29.60 26.81
C ALA A 631 -5.23 30.13 27.46
N VAL A 632 -4.60 31.12 26.80
CA VAL A 632 -3.41 31.77 27.32
C VAL A 632 -3.85 33.00 28.10
N GLU A 633 -3.47 33.06 29.38
CA GLU A 633 -3.65 34.23 30.23
C GLU A 633 -2.91 35.47 29.72
#